data_252eadc32e5d45cbd34f03dccd3352b2
#
_entry.id   252eadc32e5d45cbd34f03dccd3352b2
#
_cell.length_a   1.000
_cell.length_b   1.000
_cell.length_c   1.000
_cell.angle_alpha   90.00
_cell.angle_beta   90.00
_cell.angle_gamma   90.00
#
_symmetry.space_group_name_H-M   'P 1'
#
loop_
_entity.id
_entity.type
_entity.pdbx_description
1 polymer ?
#
loop_
_entity_poly.entity_id
_entity_poly.type
_entity_poly.pdbx_seq_one_letter_code
_entity_poly.pdbx_strand_id
1 'polypeptide(L)'
;SDANSDPNGNTNSDIFVRDASGAIDIYNIKIEAKAGSMLNGTLVCTYSPYNEMPELIGNEGTDAATLTVTEGSEPVAKKVTVADLNGETYMCDLVEISNVKLSEEVSGKYTNYYATDEDGVNKMMLYDKFKLGIEFPTADNTKTYTITGILGSAKLSGSVVKELFPTKAVEETTSGISSIEAENAQEAVYNLNGQRLAKPQKGLNIIGGKKVIVK
;
A
#
# COMPACT_ATOMS: atom_id res chain seq x y z
N SER A 1 -7.20 -5.48 14.54
CA SER A 1 -8.64 -5.72 14.37
C SER A 1 -9.38 -4.49 14.84
N ASP A 2 -9.89 -3.70 13.91
CA ASP A 2 -10.80 -2.63 14.28
C ASP A 2 -12.21 -3.18 14.23
N ALA A 3 -12.88 -3.17 15.38
CA ALA A 3 -14.28 -3.49 15.47
C ALA A 3 -15.05 -2.42 14.68
N ASN A 4 -15.52 -2.75 13.50
CA ASN A 4 -16.36 -1.87 12.72
C ASN A 4 -17.76 -1.89 13.36
N SER A 5 -18.08 -0.88 14.17
CA SER A 5 -19.42 -0.75 14.71
C SER A 5 -20.37 -0.28 13.62
N ASP A 6 -21.29 -1.15 13.21
CA ASP A 6 -22.48 -0.79 12.46
C ASP A 6 -23.27 0.30 13.25
N PRO A 7 -23.92 1.28 12.57
CA PRO A 7 -24.81 2.26 13.21
C PRO A 7 -25.88 1.66 14.12
N ASN A 8 -26.18 0.36 13.98
CA ASN A 8 -27.12 -0.40 14.82
C ASN A 8 -26.47 -1.05 16.06
N GLY A 9 -25.19 -0.76 16.34
CA GLY A 9 -24.49 -1.30 17.51
C GLY A 9 -23.92 -2.71 17.34
N ASN A 10 -23.99 -3.31 16.15
CA ASN A 10 -23.32 -4.57 15.86
C ASN A 10 -21.84 -4.31 15.61
N THR A 11 -20.98 -4.94 16.35
CA THR A 11 -19.52 -4.95 16.12
C THR A 11 -19.19 -6.14 15.23
N ASN A 12 -19.08 -5.93 13.94
CA ASN A 12 -18.46 -6.89 13.04
C ASN A 12 -16.95 -6.74 13.12
N SER A 13 -16.24 -7.84 13.30
CA SER A 13 -14.78 -7.84 13.30
C SER A 13 -14.28 -8.59 12.07
N ASP A 14 -13.39 -7.94 11.34
CA ASP A 14 -12.61 -8.58 10.29
C ASP A 14 -11.17 -8.75 10.82
N ILE A 15 -10.65 -9.97 10.74
CA ILE A 15 -9.27 -10.28 11.14
C ILE A 15 -8.60 -10.98 9.98
N PHE A 16 -7.81 -10.23 9.25
CA PHE A 16 -7.04 -10.77 8.14
C PHE A 16 -5.79 -11.48 8.67
N VAL A 17 -5.66 -12.74 8.35
CA VAL A 17 -4.54 -13.58 8.77
C VAL A 17 -3.83 -14.17 7.57
N ARG A 18 -2.53 -14.42 7.71
CA ARG A 18 -1.68 -15.00 6.67
C ARG A 18 -0.72 -16.02 7.25
N ASP A 19 -0.55 -17.11 6.51
CA ASP A 19 0.52 -18.08 6.72
C ASP A 19 1.28 -18.36 5.41
N ALA A 20 2.01 -19.47 5.35
CA ALA A 20 2.77 -19.87 4.17
C ALA A 20 1.89 -20.31 2.99
N SER A 21 0.62 -20.68 3.23
CA SER A 21 -0.31 -21.16 2.21
C SER A 21 -1.11 -20.01 1.56
N GLY A 22 -1.32 -18.91 2.29
CA GLY A 22 -2.08 -17.78 1.79
C GLY A 22 -2.64 -16.89 2.89
N ALA A 23 -3.61 -16.07 2.52
CA ALA A 23 -4.30 -15.17 3.43
C ALA A 23 -5.82 -15.39 3.39
N ILE A 24 -6.50 -15.13 4.50
CA ILE A 24 -7.94 -15.31 4.65
C ILE A 24 -8.49 -14.31 5.66
N ASP A 25 -9.75 -13.94 5.52
CA ASP A 25 -10.48 -13.19 6.53
C ASP A 25 -11.15 -14.11 7.55
N ILE A 26 -11.05 -13.79 8.83
CA ILE A 26 -11.81 -14.37 9.92
C ILE A 26 -12.87 -13.35 10.32
N TYR A 27 -14.10 -13.58 9.85
CA TYR A 27 -15.18 -12.64 10.01
C TYR A 27 -16.05 -12.97 11.21
N ASN A 28 -16.29 -11.95 12.04
CA ASN A 28 -17.22 -11.95 13.17
C ASN A 28 -16.99 -13.08 14.20
N ILE A 29 -15.76 -13.57 14.32
CA ILE A 29 -15.32 -14.45 15.39
C ILE A 29 -14.53 -13.61 16.38
N LYS A 30 -14.94 -13.63 17.66
CA LYS A 30 -14.29 -12.81 18.68
C LYS A 30 -12.90 -13.37 19.03
N ILE A 31 -11.88 -12.72 18.50
CA ILE A 31 -10.46 -12.99 18.80
C ILE A 31 -9.82 -11.66 19.19
N GLU A 32 -9.25 -11.60 20.39
CA GLU A 32 -8.55 -10.41 20.84
C GLU A 32 -7.10 -10.43 20.33
N ALA A 33 -6.85 -9.81 19.18
CA ALA A 33 -5.55 -9.72 18.55
C ALA A 33 -5.31 -8.30 17.99
N LYS A 34 -4.08 -7.86 18.01
CA LYS A 34 -3.62 -6.62 17.34
C LYS A 34 -2.83 -6.97 16.07
N ALA A 35 -2.61 -5.99 15.19
CA ALA A 35 -1.74 -6.19 14.04
C ALA A 35 -0.36 -6.72 14.49
N GLY A 36 0.17 -7.70 13.75
CA GLY A 36 1.41 -8.38 14.10
C GLY A 36 1.28 -9.51 15.13
N SER A 37 0.09 -9.75 15.72
CA SER A 37 -0.11 -10.93 16.58
C SER A 37 -0.01 -12.23 15.79
N MET A 38 0.50 -13.27 16.45
CA MET A 38 0.50 -14.64 15.92
C MET A 38 -0.63 -15.43 16.57
N LEU A 39 -1.42 -16.10 15.74
CA LEU A 39 -2.47 -17.01 16.17
C LEU A 39 -1.98 -18.45 16.08
N ASN A 40 -2.01 -19.20 17.17
CA ASN A 40 -1.58 -20.59 17.24
C ASN A 40 -2.72 -21.42 17.84
N GLY A 41 -2.97 -22.60 17.28
CA GLY A 41 -4.00 -23.51 17.76
C GLY A 41 -4.93 -23.97 16.63
N THR A 42 -6.13 -24.38 17.01
CA THR A 42 -7.16 -24.84 16.07
C THR A 42 -8.42 -24.02 16.26
N LEU A 43 -8.94 -23.47 15.17
CA LEU A 43 -10.24 -22.80 15.15
C LEU A 43 -11.21 -23.64 14.32
N VAL A 44 -12.28 -24.09 14.95
CA VAL A 44 -13.40 -24.74 14.24
C VAL A 44 -14.32 -23.66 13.72
N CYS A 45 -14.50 -23.61 12.40
CA CYS A 45 -15.28 -22.57 11.73
C CYS A 45 -15.82 -23.08 10.39
N THR A 46 -16.61 -22.28 9.72
CA THR A 46 -17.17 -22.58 8.38
C THR A 46 -16.47 -21.71 7.35
N TYR A 47 -16.03 -22.30 6.24
CA TYR A 47 -15.58 -21.55 5.06
C TYR A 47 -16.80 -21.03 4.31
N SER A 48 -16.93 -19.72 4.17
CA SER A 48 -18.07 -19.05 3.53
C SER A 48 -17.58 -17.79 2.79
N PRO A 49 -17.09 -17.93 1.54
CA PRO A 49 -16.58 -16.81 0.78
C PRO A 49 -17.61 -15.69 0.65
N TYR A 50 -17.17 -14.46 0.86
CA TYR A 50 -18.01 -13.27 0.67
C TYR A 50 -17.52 -12.45 -0.51
N ASN A 51 -18.36 -12.33 -1.56
CA ASN A 51 -17.98 -11.64 -2.80
C ASN A 51 -16.64 -12.13 -3.36
N GLU A 52 -16.43 -13.44 -3.44
CA GLU A 52 -15.17 -14.09 -3.88
C GLU A 52 -13.99 -13.91 -2.91
N MET A 53 -14.10 -13.14 -1.85
CA MET A 53 -13.09 -13.04 -0.82
C MET A 53 -13.14 -14.28 0.09
N PRO A 54 -12.04 -15.01 0.29
CA PRO A 54 -11.96 -16.13 1.20
C PRO A 54 -12.29 -15.71 2.63
N GLU A 55 -13.30 -16.33 3.24
CA GLU A 55 -13.77 -15.92 4.55
C GLU A 55 -14.09 -17.14 5.42
N LEU A 56 -13.73 -17.06 6.70
CA LEU A 56 -14.09 -17.99 7.76
C LEU A 56 -15.12 -17.34 8.69
N ILE A 57 -16.27 -17.99 8.84
CA ILE A 57 -17.32 -17.52 9.75
C ILE A 57 -17.53 -18.50 10.89
N GLY A 58 -18.09 -18.03 12.00
CA GLY A 58 -18.45 -18.88 13.14
C GLY A 58 -19.53 -19.89 12.79
N ASN A 59 -19.54 -20.98 13.53
CA ASN A 59 -20.60 -22.00 13.56
C ASN A 59 -20.88 -22.42 15.01
N GLU A 60 -21.81 -23.35 15.23
CA GLU A 60 -22.18 -23.83 16.58
C GLU A 60 -21.03 -24.44 17.39
N GLY A 61 -19.97 -24.92 16.70
CA GLY A 61 -18.77 -25.49 17.33
C GLY A 61 -17.60 -24.51 17.44
N THR A 62 -17.80 -23.23 17.09
CA THR A 62 -16.71 -22.28 17.10
C THR A 62 -16.35 -21.87 18.52
N ASP A 63 -15.11 -22.09 18.88
CA ASP A 63 -14.51 -21.67 20.16
C ASP A 63 -13.12 -21.06 19.92
N ALA A 64 -13.04 -19.74 20.04
CA ALA A 64 -11.76 -19.02 19.91
C ALA A 64 -10.84 -19.19 21.13
N ALA A 65 -11.36 -19.72 22.26
CA ALA A 65 -10.52 -19.99 23.44
C ALA A 65 -9.48 -21.08 23.21
N THR A 66 -9.62 -21.86 22.14
CA THR A 66 -8.61 -22.83 21.69
C THR A 66 -7.39 -22.17 21.02
N LEU A 67 -7.49 -20.89 20.67
CA LEU A 67 -6.40 -20.13 20.07
C LEU A 67 -5.52 -19.47 21.14
N THR A 68 -4.22 -19.60 20.95
CA THR A 68 -3.23 -18.82 21.70
C THR A 68 -2.80 -17.64 20.83
N VAL A 69 -3.02 -16.43 21.34
CA VAL A 69 -2.56 -15.19 20.72
C VAL A 69 -1.25 -14.77 21.37
N THR A 70 -0.19 -14.69 20.60
CA THR A 70 1.13 -14.27 21.08
C THR A 70 1.59 -13.03 20.35
N GLU A 71 2.53 -12.30 20.93
CA GLU A 71 3.16 -11.17 20.27
C GLU A 71 4.02 -11.67 19.10
N GLY A 72 3.89 -11.06 17.95
CA GLY A 72 4.69 -11.29 16.75
C GLY A 72 5.34 -9.99 16.28
N SER A 73 5.92 -10.02 15.09
CA SER A 73 6.49 -8.84 14.46
C SER A 73 5.44 -8.13 13.59
N GLU A 74 5.65 -6.84 13.37
CA GLU A 74 4.87 -6.05 12.42
C GLU A 74 4.78 -6.78 11.07
N PRO A 75 3.59 -6.96 10.52
CA PRO A 75 3.44 -7.66 9.26
C PRO A 75 4.06 -6.86 8.10
N VAL A 76 4.86 -7.54 7.29
CA VAL A 76 5.49 -6.92 6.12
C VAL A 76 4.57 -7.07 4.91
N ALA A 77 4.22 -5.94 4.28
CA ALA A 77 3.43 -5.93 3.07
C ALA A 77 4.20 -6.55 1.88
N LYS A 78 3.49 -7.29 1.04
CA LYS A 78 4.05 -7.78 -0.23
C LYS A 78 4.04 -6.64 -1.24
N LYS A 79 5.18 -6.31 -1.82
CA LYS A 79 5.30 -5.32 -2.89
C LYS A 79 4.79 -5.92 -4.19
N VAL A 80 3.78 -5.27 -4.76
CA VAL A 80 3.07 -5.73 -5.94
C VAL A 80 2.74 -4.55 -6.86
N THR A 81 2.36 -4.83 -8.10
CA THR A 81 1.84 -3.81 -9.02
C THR A 81 0.32 -3.71 -8.92
N VAL A 82 -0.27 -2.61 -9.42
CA VAL A 82 -1.74 -2.51 -9.54
C VAL A 82 -2.30 -3.63 -10.42
N ALA A 83 -1.57 -4.02 -11.47
CA ALA A 83 -1.94 -5.13 -12.35
C ALA A 83 -2.04 -6.47 -11.60
N ASP A 84 -1.12 -6.75 -10.67
CA ASP A 84 -1.11 -7.99 -9.89
C ASP A 84 -2.36 -8.10 -9.00
N LEU A 85 -2.91 -6.97 -8.55
CA LEU A 85 -4.10 -6.94 -7.70
C LEU A 85 -5.38 -7.31 -8.45
N ASN A 86 -5.38 -7.28 -9.77
CA ASN A 86 -6.50 -7.74 -10.59
C ASN A 86 -6.63 -9.27 -10.61
N GLY A 87 -5.59 -10.01 -10.17
CA GLY A 87 -5.59 -11.46 -10.00
C GLY A 87 -6.14 -11.91 -8.63
N GLU A 88 -6.19 -13.23 -8.40
CA GLU A 88 -6.68 -13.84 -7.15
C GLU A 88 -5.57 -14.04 -6.09
N THR A 89 -4.30 -13.93 -6.49
CA THR A 89 -3.13 -14.36 -5.72
C THR A 89 -2.98 -13.67 -4.37
N TYR A 90 -3.43 -12.41 -4.28
CA TYR A 90 -3.21 -11.57 -3.10
C TYR A 90 -4.50 -11.28 -2.31
N MET A 91 -5.59 -11.99 -2.61
CA MET A 91 -6.84 -11.79 -1.88
C MET A 91 -6.65 -11.98 -0.37
N CYS A 92 -7.20 -11.09 0.45
CA CYS A 92 -7.03 -11.01 1.91
C CYS A 92 -5.61 -10.69 2.39
N ASP A 93 -4.63 -10.50 1.50
CA ASP A 93 -3.24 -10.29 1.88
C ASP A 93 -2.89 -8.81 2.07
N LEU A 94 -1.92 -8.54 2.95
CA LEU A 94 -1.35 -7.22 3.12
C LEU A 94 -0.37 -6.94 1.98
N VAL A 95 -0.68 -5.94 1.17
CA VAL A 95 0.09 -5.57 -0.02
C VAL A 95 0.50 -4.10 0.01
N GLU A 96 1.52 -3.77 -0.76
CA GLU A 96 2.00 -2.40 -0.99
C GLU A 96 2.13 -2.16 -2.49
N ILE A 97 1.49 -1.11 -2.98
CA ILE A 97 1.63 -0.59 -4.34
C ILE A 97 2.29 0.79 -4.28
N SER A 98 3.28 1.03 -5.14
CA SER A 98 4.07 2.27 -5.18
C SER A 98 3.96 2.95 -6.54
N ASN A 99 4.32 4.22 -6.60
CA ASN A 99 4.25 5.07 -7.81
C ASN A 99 2.84 5.18 -8.40
N VAL A 100 1.81 5.11 -7.56
CA VAL A 100 0.43 5.21 -8.04
C VAL A 100 -0.08 6.63 -7.96
N LYS A 101 -0.89 7.01 -8.95
CA LYS A 101 -1.65 8.27 -8.95
C LYS A 101 -3.02 8.04 -8.35
N LEU A 102 -3.53 9.05 -7.66
CA LEU A 102 -4.87 9.02 -7.10
C LEU A 102 -5.86 9.73 -8.01
N SER A 103 -7.06 9.16 -8.12
CA SER A 103 -8.17 9.76 -8.85
C SER A 103 -9.48 9.47 -8.14
N GLU A 104 -10.53 10.23 -8.49
CA GLU A 104 -11.86 10.01 -7.97
C GLU A 104 -12.89 9.95 -9.11
N GLU A 105 -13.96 9.22 -8.85
CA GLU A 105 -15.12 9.15 -9.73
C GLU A 105 -16.38 9.35 -8.92
N VAL A 106 -17.20 10.34 -9.32
CA VAL A 106 -18.48 10.61 -8.68
C VAL A 106 -19.57 9.76 -9.34
N SER A 107 -20.24 8.95 -8.54
CA SER A 107 -21.38 8.13 -8.97
C SER A 107 -22.57 8.40 -8.09
N GLY A 108 -23.51 9.21 -8.58
CA GLY A 108 -24.64 9.68 -7.80
C GLY A 108 -24.20 10.50 -6.58
N LYS A 109 -24.47 10.00 -5.37
CA LYS A 109 -24.06 10.63 -4.11
C LYS A 109 -22.74 10.09 -3.52
N TYR A 110 -22.11 9.16 -4.20
CA TYR A 110 -20.87 8.51 -3.75
C TYR A 110 -19.69 9.00 -4.54
N THR A 111 -18.56 9.17 -3.87
CA THR A 111 -17.25 9.38 -4.49
C THR A 111 -16.41 8.13 -4.30
N ASN A 112 -15.99 7.52 -5.38
CA ASN A 112 -15.10 6.37 -5.38
C ASN A 112 -13.69 6.84 -5.65
N TYR A 113 -12.73 6.39 -4.87
CA TYR A 113 -11.32 6.71 -5.02
C TYR A 113 -10.58 5.55 -5.67
N TYR A 114 -9.55 5.87 -6.42
CA TYR A 114 -8.78 4.88 -7.16
C TYR A 114 -7.29 5.17 -7.11
N ALA A 115 -6.51 4.11 -7.05
CA ALA A 115 -5.08 4.12 -7.35
C ALA A 115 -4.86 3.60 -8.77
N THR A 116 -4.10 4.33 -9.56
CA THR A 116 -3.81 3.99 -10.96
C THR A 116 -2.30 3.93 -11.13
N ASP A 117 -1.79 2.95 -11.85
CA ASP A 117 -0.38 2.85 -12.19
C ASP A 117 0.07 4.02 -13.08
N GLU A 118 1.38 4.14 -13.27
CA GLU A 118 2.00 5.29 -13.95
C GLU A 118 1.51 5.46 -15.39
N ASP A 119 1.29 4.36 -16.10
CA ASP A 119 0.83 4.37 -17.50
C ASP A 119 -0.69 4.56 -17.63
N GLY A 120 -1.43 4.54 -16.51
CA GLY A 120 -2.88 4.75 -16.48
C GLY A 120 -3.71 3.56 -16.95
N VAL A 121 -3.11 2.40 -17.13
CA VAL A 121 -3.77 1.21 -17.68
C VAL A 121 -4.50 0.43 -16.60
N ASN A 122 -3.84 0.19 -15.45
CA ASN A 122 -4.41 -0.58 -14.37
C ASN A 122 -4.89 0.35 -13.25
N LYS A 123 -6.06 0.02 -12.72
CA LYS A 123 -6.77 0.83 -11.75
C LYS A 123 -7.31 -0.06 -10.64
N MET A 124 -7.13 0.34 -9.39
CA MET A 124 -7.61 -0.34 -8.19
C MET A 124 -8.47 0.61 -7.38
N MET A 125 -9.68 0.17 -7.05
CA MET A 125 -10.57 0.92 -6.16
C MET A 125 -10.01 0.94 -4.74
N LEU A 126 -10.12 2.08 -4.06
CA LEU A 126 -9.72 2.28 -2.67
C LEU A 126 -10.96 2.45 -1.80
N TYR A 127 -11.06 1.67 -0.74
CA TYR A 127 -12.17 1.78 0.19
C TYR A 127 -11.66 1.79 1.65
N ASP A 128 -11.91 2.87 2.39
CA ASP A 128 -11.52 3.00 3.80
C ASP A 128 -12.42 2.14 4.70
N LYS A 129 -12.29 0.81 4.55
CA LYS A 129 -13.06 -0.20 5.31
C LYS A 129 -12.85 -0.04 6.81
N PHE A 130 -11.64 0.27 7.22
CA PHE A 130 -11.27 0.35 8.64
C PHE A 130 -11.53 1.71 9.27
N LYS A 131 -12.03 2.68 8.49
CA LYS A 131 -12.33 4.06 8.93
C LYS A 131 -11.15 4.73 9.62
N LEU A 132 -9.97 4.54 9.07
CA LEU A 132 -8.72 5.10 9.59
C LEU A 132 -8.57 6.59 9.24
N GLY A 133 -9.50 7.15 8.46
CA GLY A 133 -9.46 8.55 8.04
C GLY A 133 -8.33 8.84 7.08
N ILE A 134 -7.95 7.87 6.25
CA ILE A 134 -6.92 8.04 5.24
C ILE A 134 -7.45 8.96 4.16
N GLU A 135 -6.75 10.07 3.94
CA GLU A 135 -7.08 11.02 2.90
C GLU A 135 -6.54 10.58 1.54
N PHE A 136 -7.33 10.76 0.50
CA PHE A 136 -6.96 10.47 -0.89
C PHE A 136 -6.97 11.78 -1.69
N PRO A 137 -5.90 12.59 -1.65
CA PRO A 137 -5.84 13.85 -2.37
C PRO A 137 -5.74 13.60 -3.88
N THR A 138 -6.79 13.93 -4.61
CA THR A 138 -6.92 13.69 -6.06
C THR A 138 -6.72 14.94 -6.90
N ALA A 139 -6.60 16.12 -6.26
CA ALA A 139 -6.52 17.40 -6.94
C ALA A 139 -5.20 17.63 -7.69
N ASP A 140 -4.13 16.95 -7.29
CA ASP A 140 -2.80 17.07 -7.88
C ASP A 140 -2.34 15.73 -8.47
N ASN A 141 -2.54 15.58 -9.79
CA ASN A 141 -2.16 14.37 -10.53
C ASN A 141 -0.67 14.26 -10.86
N THR A 142 0.13 15.23 -10.42
CA THR A 142 1.60 15.17 -10.56
C THR A 142 2.25 14.39 -9.44
N LYS A 143 1.53 14.18 -8.35
CA LYS A 143 2.00 13.45 -7.19
C LYS A 143 1.76 11.94 -7.34
N THR A 144 2.69 11.17 -6.80
CA THR A 144 2.56 9.73 -6.67
C THR A 144 2.54 9.32 -5.20
N TYR A 145 2.00 8.13 -4.96
CA TYR A 145 1.77 7.61 -3.61
C TYR A 145 2.21 6.17 -3.50
N THR A 146 2.67 5.82 -2.31
CA THR A 146 2.77 4.42 -1.87
C THR A 146 1.59 4.12 -0.96
N ILE A 147 0.81 3.10 -1.30
CA ILE A 147 -0.37 2.67 -0.53
C ILE A 147 -0.15 1.26 -0.02
N THR A 148 -0.27 1.09 1.28
CA THR A 148 -0.31 -0.23 1.93
C THR A 148 -1.74 -0.53 2.32
N GLY A 149 -2.20 -1.75 2.08
CA GLY A 149 -3.58 -2.14 2.41
C GLY A 149 -3.82 -3.63 2.27
N ILE A 150 -5.03 -4.05 2.59
CA ILE A 150 -5.51 -5.43 2.39
C ILE A 150 -6.29 -5.48 1.08
N LEU A 151 -5.98 -6.45 0.22
CA LEU A 151 -6.79 -6.69 -0.97
C LEU A 151 -8.08 -7.42 -0.58
N GLY A 152 -9.20 -6.82 -0.88
CA GLY A 152 -10.52 -7.39 -0.67
C GLY A 152 -11.41 -7.27 -1.89
N SER A 153 -12.69 -7.44 -1.67
CA SER A 153 -13.71 -7.33 -2.70
C SER A 153 -15.02 -6.80 -2.15
N ALA A 154 -15.81 -6.21 -3.03
CA ALA A 154 -17.17 -5.78 -2.73
C ALA A 154 -18.11 -6.06 -3.90
N LYS A 155 -19.40 -5.89 -3.66
CA LYS A 155 -20.41 -5.93 -4.71
C LYS A 155 -20.82 -4.52 -5.08
N LEU A 156 -20.46 -4.09 -6.29
CA LEU A 156 -20.81 -2.76 -6.81
C LEU A 156 -21.74 -2.92 -8.01
N SER A 157 -22.92 -2.31 -7.95
CA SER A 157 -23.93 -2.38 -9.02
C SER A 157 -24.24 -3.80 -9.51
N GLY A 158 -24.21 -4.80 -8.60
CA GLY A 158 -24.51 -6.19 -8.91
C GLY A 158 -23.30 -7.04 -9.32
N SER A 159 -22.17 -6.44 -9.62
CA SER A 159 -20.92 -7.14 -9.99
C SER A 159 -19.93 -7.16 -8.82
N VAL A 160 -19.18 -8.25 -8.68
CA VAL A 160 -18.06 -8.29 -7.75
C VAL A 160 -16.91 -7.48 -8.34
N VAL A 161 -16.34 -6.59 -7.52
CA VAL A 161 -15.18 -5.77 -7.84
C VAL A 161 -14.12 -5.97 -6.76
N LYS A 162 -12.86 -5.93 -7.16
CA LYS A 162 -11.76 -5.91 -6.20
C LYS A 162 -11.53 -4.50 -5.71
N GLU A 163 -11.20 -4.40 -4.44
CA GLU A 163 -10.87 -3.14 -3.81
C GLU A 163 -9.73 -3.32 -2.80
N LEU A 164 -8.91 -2.32 -2.68
CA LEU A 164 -7.88 -2.27 -1.67
C LEU A 164 -8.44 -1.54 -0.45
N PHE A 165 -8.29 -2.13 0.75
CA PHE A 165 -8.60 -1.53 2.03
C PHE A 165 -7.34 -0.88 2.59
N PRO A 166 -7.09 0.42 2.37
CA PRO A 166 -5.85 1.06 2.78
C PRO A 166 -5.70 1.06 4.29
N THR A 167 -4.50 0.74 4.75
CA THR A 167 -4.06 0.91 6.13
C THR A 167 -3.09 2.06 6.27
N LYS A 168 -2.46 2.47 5.14
CA LYS A 168 -1.54 3.59 5.08
C LYS A 168 -1.46 4.12 3.65
N ALA A 169 -1.38 5.44 3.49
CA ALA A 169 -1.03 6.11 2.24
C ALA A 169 0.05 7.16 2.52
N VAL A 170 1.11 7.16 1.71
CA VAL A 170 2.23 8.08 1.86
C VAL A 170 2.51 8.71 0.50
N GLU A 171 2.50 10.05 0.45
CA GLU A 171 2.96 10.78 -0.72
C GLU A 171 4.45 10.48 -0.95
N GLU A 172 4.78 10.07 -2.16
CA GLU A 172 6.15 9.87 -2.54
C GLU A 172 6.78 11.23 -2.83
N THR A 173 7.69 11.63 -1.96
CA THR A 173 8.59 12.70 -2.34
C THR A 173 9.43 12.18 -3.48
N THR A 174 9.28 12.74 -4.67
CA THR A 174 10.28 12.59 -5.70
C THR A 174 11.60 13.07 -5.10
N SER A 175 12.38 12.15 -4.57
CA SER A 175 13.82 12.32 -4.45
C SER A 175 14.43 12.14 -5.85
N GLY A 176 13.83 12.84 -6.84
CA GLY A 176 14.61 13.32 -7.94
C GLY A 176 15.71 14.09 -7.25
N ILE A 177 16.94 13.85 -7.60
CA ILE A 177 17.95 14.90 -7.57
C ILE A 177 17.25 16.04 -8.31
N SER A 178 16.54 16.89 -7.53
CA SER A 178 16.07 18.16 -8.03
C SER A 178 17.33 18.69 -8.67
N SER A 179 17.28 18.93 -9.99
CA SER A 179 18.34 19.64 -10.66
C SER A 179 18.73 20.70 -9.66
N ILE A 180 19.94 20.58 -9.12
CA ILE A 180 20.52 21.69 -8.38
C ILE A 180 20.39 22.78 -9.41
N GLU A 181 19.37 23.63 -9.24
CA GLU A 181 19.31 24.86 -9.99
C GLU A 181 20.66 25.46 -9.71
N ALA A 182 21.48 25.48 -10.75
CA ALA A 182 22.78 26.02 -10.69
C ALA A 182 22.65 27.56 -10.67
N GLU A 183 21.99 28.02 -9.59
CA GLU A 183 22.17 29.40 -9.14
C GLU A 183 23.57 29.45 -8.60
N ASN A 184 24.46 29.94 -9.49
CA ASN A 184 25.89 30.16 -9.26
C ASN A 184 26.78 28.92 -9.24
N ALA A 185 26.62 27.96 -10.16
CA ALA A 185 27.73 27.14 -10.62
C ALA A 185 28.71 27.99 -11.46
N GLN A 186 29.19 29.04 -10.86
CA GLN A 186 30.33 29.77 -11.39
C GLN A 186 31.52 28.81 -11.28
N GLU A 187 31.71 28.05 -12.38
CA GLU A 187 32.92 27.32 -12.77
C GLU A 187 33.57 26.46 -11.65
N ALA A 188 32.84 25.57 -11.03
CA ALA A 188 33.48 24.59 -10.17
C ALA A 188 34.44 23.74 -11.03
N VAL A 189 35.71 23.80 -10.70
CA VAL A 189 36.79 23.07 -11.39
C VAL A 189 37.13 21.82 -10.60
N TYR A 190 37.19 20.69 -11.28
CA TYR A 190 37.57 19.41 -10.67
C TYR A 190 38.69 18.74 -11.45
N ASN A 191 39.58 18.04 -10.77
CA ASN A 191 40.53 17.13 -11.42
C ASN A 191 39.86 15.80 -11.81
N LEU A 192 40.60 14.92 -12.47
CA LEU A 192 40.09 13.59 -12.88
C LEU A 192 39.72 12.69 -11.73
N ASN A 193 40.20 12.94 -10.54
CA ASN A 193 39.89 12.16 -9.32
C ASN A 193 38.67 12.72 -8.59
N GLY A 194 37.95 13.69 -9.20
CA GLY A 194 36.74 14.29 -8.60
C GLY A 194 37.03 15.30 -7.48
N GLN A 195 38.27 15.66 -7.24
CA GLN A 195 38.64 16.67 -6.22
C GLN A 195 38.41 18.07 -6.77
N ARG A 196 37.75 18.93 -6.00
CA ARG A 196 37.53 20.33 -6.37
C ARG A 196 38.83 21.12 -6.29
N LEU A 197 39.10 21.85 -7.34
CA LEU A 197 40.29 22.73 -7.48
C LEU A 197 39.90 24.20 -7.31
N ALA A 198 40.74 24.97 -6.67
CA ALA A 198 40.53 26.41 -6.54
C ALA A 198 40.68 27.17 -7.88
N LYS A 199 41.40 26.60 -8.84
CA LYS A 199 41.61 27.12 -10.22
C LYS A 199 42.01 25.97 -11.14
N PRO A 200 41.78 26.12 -12.48
CA PRO A 200 42.23 25.13 -13.44
C PRO A 200 43.73 24.88 -13.36
N GLN A 201 44.15 23.62 -13.49
CA GLN A 201 45.52 23.19 -13.50
C GLN A 201 45.92 22.71 -14.91
N LYS A 202 47.20 22.74 -15.21
CA LYS A 202 47.72 22.22 -16.50
C LYS A 202 47.31 20.74 -16.66
N GLY A 203 46.71 20.41 -17.79
CA GLY A 203 46.21 19.09 -18.11
C GLY A 203 44.68 19.08 -18.21
N LEU A 204 44.07 17.89 -18.03
CA LEU A 204 42.62 17.70 -18.15
C LEU A 204 41.91 18.07 -16.85
N ASN A 205 40.94 18.95 -16.95
CA ASN A 205 40.07 19.41 -15.88
C ASN A 205 38.60 19.17 -16.27
N ILE A 206 37.73 19.12 -15.28
CA ILE A 206 36.27 19.14 -15.46
C ILE A 206 35.80 20.52 -15.00
N ILE A 207 35.31 21.34 -15.89
CA ILE A 207 34.83 22.70 -15.64
C ILE A 207 33.39 22.81 -16.11
N GLY A 208 32.47 23.19 -15.23
CA GLY A 208 31.05 23.25 -15.57
C GLY A 208 30.49 21.92 -16.15
N GLY A 209 30.98 20.76 -15.66
CA GLY A 209 30.60 19.44 -16.15
C GLY A 209 31.21 19.01 -17.48
N LYS A 210 32.07 19.86 -18.11
CA LYS A 210 32.73 19.57 -19.39
C LYS A 210 34.23 19.28 -19.20
N LYS A 211 34.78 18.37 -20.02
CA LYS A 211 36.22 18.07 -20.04
C LYS A 211 36.96 19.20 -20.79
N VAL A 212 37.91 19.85 -20.13
CA VAL A 212 38.68 20.96 -20.67
C VAL A 212 40.19 20.68 -20.48
N ILE A 213 40.99 20.82 -21.56
CA ILE A 213 42.43 20.69 -21.48
C ILE A 213 43.04 22.10 -21.33
N VAL A 214 43.72 22.31 -20.21
CA VAL A 214 44.45 23.54 -19.92
C VAL A 214 45.92 23.32 -20.30
N LYS A 215 46.43 24.14 -21.20
CA LYS A 215 47.80 24.05 -21.72
C LYS A 215 48.81 24.73 -20.78
#